data_6c3dcb94c32c720dc47e20cff9917496
#
_entry.id   6c3dcb94c32c720dc47e20cff9917496
#
_cell.length_a   1.000
_cell.length_b   1.000
_cell.length_c   1.000
_cell.angle_alpha   90.00
_cell.angle_beta   90.00
_cell.angle_gamma   90.00
#
_symmetry.space_group_name_H-M   'P 1'
#
loop_
_entity.id
_entity.type
_entity.pdbx_description
1 polymer ?
#
loop_
_entity_poly.entity_id
_entity_poly.type
_entity_poly.pdbx_seq_one_letter_code
_entity_poly.pdbx_strand_id
1 'polypeptide(L)'
;MDQAPESGRAYAPYRLDRPARQTVPFLFASPHSGRSYPASLLEKSRLDAVSLRRSEDAFVDELFAGVVGLGAPLLAAQFPRAFLDVNRSMSELDAGMFDAPLGLPVDAPSPRVTAGLGVIPRIVRDGAEIYRGKLNSSEADARLNQLYKPYHRALEALMAQTRKRFGLAVLIDCHSMPSALSVPDIVLGDRYGASAAPQLTARAEASFTREGFSVARNTPYAGGHTTALYGRVASGCHALQIEINRALYLDEDKITKRPSFEPVRIRLTRALQGLTAIPLSQLGRPDALPEAAE
;
A
#
# COMPACT_ATOMS: atom_id res chain seq x y z
N MET A 1 7.21 2.80 26.61
CA MET A 1 6.51 1.62 27.14
C MET A 1 5.40 1.31 26.15
N ASP A 2 5.69 0.44 25.18
CA ASP A 2 4.68 -0.05 24.22
C ASP A 2 3.77 -1.02 24.95
N GLN A 3 2.49 -0.69 25.02
CA GLN A 3 1.48 -1.55 25.62
C GLN A 3 1.36 -2.83 24.80
N ALA A 4 1.48 -3.97 25.46
CA ALA A 4 1.16 -5.27 24.88
C ALA A 4 -0.29 -5.27 24.40
N PRO A 5 -0.62 -5.88 23.23
CA PRO A 5 -1.97 -5.89 22.71
C PRO A 5 -2.91 -6.64 23.65
N GLU A 6 -3.98 -5.98 24.08
CA GLU A 6 -5.09 -6.60 24.82
C GLU A 6 -5.69 -7.74 23.98
N SER A 7 -5.61 -8.94 24.49
CA SER A 7 -6.24 -10.14 23.92
C SER A 7 -7.76 -9.97 23.91
N GLY A 8 -8.38 -9.95 22.71
CA GLY A 8 -9.84 -10.06 22.55
C GLY A 8 -10.54 -8.97 21.74
N ARG A 9 -9.90 -7.90 21.31
CA ARG A 9 -10.52 -6.93 20.41
C ARG A 9 -10.38 -7.39 18.96
N ALA A 10 -11.50 -7.48 18.25
CA ALA A 10 -11.52 -7.64 16.79
C ALA A 10 -10.72 -6.46 16.17
N TYR A 11 -9.64 -6.77 15.48
CA TYR A 11 -8.83 -5.75 14.81
C TYR A 11 -9.68 -5.04 13.77
N ALA A 12 -9.69 -3.70 13.81
CA ALA A 12 -10.16 -2.96 12.66
C ALA A 12 -9.22 -3.28 11.47
N PRO A 13 -9.76 -3.71 10.31
CA PRO A 13 -8.92 -4.12 9.19
C PRO A 13 -8.09 -2.94 8.64
N TYR A 14 -8.53 -1.72 8.85
CA TYR A 14 -7.85 -0.51 8.43
C TYR A 14 -8.17 0.67 9.35
N ARG A 15 -7.31 1.69 9.31
CA ARG A 15 -7.58 3.04 9.76
C ARG A 15 -7.83 3.93 8.54
N LEU A 16 -8.83 4.80 8.64
CA LEU A 16 -9.14 5.77 7.60
C LEU A 16 -9.14 7.18 8.19
N ASP A 17 -8.09 7.93 7.87
CA ASP A 17 -7.95 9.31 8.25
C ASP A 17 -8.56 10.19 7.15
N ARG A 18 -9.56 11.01 7.51
CA ARG A 18 -10.28 11.86 6.57
C ARG A 18 -10.03 13.34 6.86
N PRO A 19 -9.83 14.17 5.83
CA PRO A 19 -9.94 15.61 6.01
C PRO A 19 -11.39 15.98 6.37
N ALA A 20 -11.60 17.12 7.03
CA ALA A 20 -12.95 17.65 7.29
C ALA A 20 -13.78 17.76 5.98
N ARG A 21 -13.10 18.12 4.89
CA ARG A 21 -13.65 18.12 3.53
C ARG A 21 -12.55 17.70 2.55
N GLN A 22 -12.82 16.72 1.70
CA GLN A 22 -11.89 16.38 0.62
C GLN A 22 -11.88 17.50 -0.41
N THR A 23 -10.71 18.08 -0.70
CA THR A 23 -10.54 19.23 -1.60
C THR A 23 -9.76 18.92 -2.87
N VAL A 24 -9.15 17.74 -2.94
CA VAL A 24 -8.35 17.28 -4.09
C VAL A 24 -8.80 15.90 -4.55
N PRO A 25 -8.66 15.53 -5.84
CA PRO A 25 -9.09 14.24 -6.38
C PRO A 25 -8.14 13.09 -6.01
N PHE A 26 -7.36 13.26 -4.95
CA PHE A 26 -6.38 12.29 -4.48
C PHE A 26 -6.92 11.53 -3.28
N LEU A 27 -6.51 10.26 -3.20
CA LEU A 27 -6.61 9.44 -2.00
C LEU A 27 -5.31 8.63 -1.88
N PHE A 28 -4.93 8.32 -0.65
CA PHE A 28 -3.70 7.64 -0.34
C PHE A 28 -3.99 6.32 0.35
N ALA A 29 -3.23 5.27 0.02
CA ALA A 29 -3.34 3.96 0.65
C ALA A 29 -1.97 3.49 1.14
N SER A 30 -1.87 3.05 2.39
CA SER A 30 -0.67 2.43 2.96
C SER A 30 -1.01 0.98 3.34
N PRO A 31 -0.79 0.01 2.43
CA PRO A 31 -1.22 -1.37 2.64
C PRO A 31 -0.32 -2.17 3.56
N HIS A 32 0.92 -1.74 3.81
CA HIS A 32 1.95 -2.54 4.46
C HIS A 32 2.56 -1.93 5.73
N SER A 33 1.97 -0.85 6.26
CA SER A 33 2.43 -0.20 7.50
C SER A 33 1.77 -0.75 8.77
N GLY A 34 0.86 -1.73 8.62
CA GLY A 34 0.13 -2.32 9.74
C GLY A 34 1.03 -3.10 10.70
N ARG A 35 0.83 -2.87 12.00
CA ARG A 35 1.66 -3.42 13.09
C ARG A 35 0.85 -4.05 14.22
N SER A 36 -0.44 -4.31 13.99
CA SER A 36 -1.28 -5.08 14.91
C SER A 36 -1.12 -6.57 14.61
N TYR A 37 -0.19 -7.22 15.31
CA TYR A 37 0.14 -8.62 15.11
C TYR A 37 -0.85 -9.52 15.86
N PRO A 38 -1.66 -10.35 15.16
CA PRO A 38 -2.58 -11.27 15.82
C PRO A 38 -1.81 -12.30 16.67
N ALA A 39 -2.33 -12.65 17.85
CA ALA A 39 -1.76 -13.69 18.70
C ALA A 39 -1.57 -15.02 17.94
N SER A 40 -2.55 -15.37 17.09
CA SER A 40 -2.50 -16.57 16.26
C SER A 40 -1.33 -16.59 15.27
N LEU A 41 -0.86 -15.44 14.77
CA LEU A 41 0.35 -15.34 13.96
C LEU A 41 1.60 -15.57 14.83
N LEU A 42 1.68 -14.89 15.97
CA LEU A 42 2.84 -15.00 16.88
C LEU A 42 3.04 -16.44 17.39
N GLU A 43 1.96 -17.10 17.75
CA GLU A 43 1.98 -18.49 18.24
C GLU A 43 2.45 -19.48 17.17
N LYS A 44 2.02 -19.29 15.92
CA LYS A 44 2.37 -20.17 14.78
C LYS A 44 3.70 -19.82 14.13
N SER A 45 4.24 -18.64 14.41
CA SER A 45 5.49 -18.18 13.80
C SER A 45 6.72 -18.86 14.42
N ARG A 46 7.68 -19.20 13.55
CA ARG A 46 9.03 -19.59 13.97
C ARG A 46 9.97 -18.38 14.15
N LEU A 47 9.51 -17.20 13.70
CA LEU A 47 10.26 -15.96 13.73
C LEU A 47 9.94 -15.17 15.01
N ASP A 48 10.91 -14.43 15.50
CA ASP A 48 10.70 -13.44 16.54
C ASP A 48 9.96 -12.20 16.00
N ALA A 49 9.55 -11.31 16.90
CA ALA A 49 8.77 -10.13 16.56
C ALA A 49 9.50 -9.18 15.59
N VAL A 50 10.83 -9.02 15.72
CA VAL A 50 11.62 -8.13 14.86
C VAL A 50 11.73 -8.72 13.46
N SER A 51 12.01 -10.02 13.37
CA SER A 51 12.10 -10.74 12.09
C SER A 51 10.79 -10.73 11.32
N LEU A 52 9.64 -10.87 11.99
CA LEU A 52 8.31 -10.74 11.36
C LEU A 52 8.09 -9.35 10.78
N ARG A 53 8.58 -8.31 11.45
CA ARG A 53 8.43 -6.92 11.03
C ARG A 53 9.27 -6.53 9.80
N ARG A 54 10.26 -7.32 9.40
CA ARG A 54 11.11 -7.04 8.23
C ARG A 54 10.35 -6.92 6.92
N SER A 55 9.13 -7.48 6.85
CA SER A 55 8.21 -7.31 5.70
C SER A 55 7.41 -6.01 5.74
N GLU A 56 7.39 -5.28 6.86
CA GLU A 56 6.66 -4.02 6.95
C GLU A 56 7.28 -2.94 6.07
N ASP A 57 6.42 -2.09 5.52
CA ASP A 57 6.76 -0.74 5.12
C ASP A 57 6.58 0.14 6.37
N ALA A 58 7.48 -0.05 7.33
CA ALA A 58 7.33 0.47 8.68
C ALA A 58 7.19 2.00 8.67
N PHE A 59 6.18 2.51 9.39
CA PHE A 59 5.89 3.94 9.56
C PHE A 59 5.52 4.71 8.27
N VAL A 60 5.24 4.03 7.15
CA VAL A 60 4.83 4.69 5.90
C VAL A 60 3.51 5.43 6.08
N ASP A 61 2.56 4.88 6.85
CA ASP A 61 1.32 5.57 7.22
C ASP A 61 1.58 6.91 7.94
N GLU A 62 2.62 6.99 8.75
CA GLU A 62 3.00 8.22 9.46
C GLU A 62 3.75 9.20 8.55
N LEU A 63 4.60 8.69 7.63
CA LEU A 63 5.28 9.53 6.64
C LEU A 63 4.26 10.26 5.74
N PHE A 64 3.19 9.57 5.36
CA PHE A 64 2.14 10.13 4.50
C PHE A 64 1.01 10.83 5.26
N ALA A 65 0.99 10.84 6.60
CA ALA A 65 -0.09 11.43 7.40
C ALA A 65 -0.41 12.89 7.06
N GLY A 66 0.57 13.66 6.58
CA GLY A 66 0.42 15.06 6.17
C GLY A 66 -0.61 15.29 5.05
N VAL A 67 -0.94 14.24 4.26
CA VAL A 67 -1.88 14.36 3.12
C VAL A 67 -3.31 14.70 3.56
N VAL A 68 -3.67 14.35 4.80
CA VAL A 68 -4.98 14.69 5.36
C VAL A 68 -5.14 16.21 5.44
N GLY A 69 -4.08 16.93 5.86
CA GLY A 69 -4.02 18.39 5.84
C GLY A 69 -4.04 18.99 4.43
N LEU A 70 -3.64 18.24 3.42
CA LEU A 70 -3.73 18.64 2.00
C LEU A 70 -5.12 18.37 1.39
N GLY A 71 -6.06 17.87 2.16
CA GLY A 71 -7.43 17.61 1.73
C GLY A 71 -7.66 16.25 1.07
N ALA A 72 -6.77 15.28 1.27
CA ALA A 72 -6.90 13.92 0.76
C ALA A 72 -7.07 12.89 1.90
N PRO A 73 -7.94 11.87 1.78
CA PRO A 73 -8.03 10.79 2.75
C PRO A 73 -6.82 9.84 2.66
N LEU A 74 -6.45 9.23 3.79
CA LEU A 74 -5.44 8.19 3.92
C LEU A 74 -6.05 6.93 4.51
N LEU A 75 -5.99 5.83 3.78
CA LEU A 75 -6.38 4.48 4.22
C LEU A 75 -5.12 3.69 4.57
N ALA A 76 -5.00 3.20 5.80
CA ALA A 76 -3.86 2.41 6.24
C ALA A 76 -4.32 1.05 6.79
N ALA A 77 -3.77 -0.06 6.27
CA ALA A 77 -4.00 -1.38 6.84
C ALA A 77 -3.47 -1.42 8.28
N GLN A 78 -4.18 -2.12 9.18
CA GLN A 78 -3.76 -2.24 10.57
C GLN A 78 -3.04 -3.56 10.85
N PHE A 79 -3.32 -4.61 10.07
CA PHE A 79 -2.67 -5.92 10.16
C PHE A 79 -1.33 -5.92 9.42
N PRO A 80 -0.36 -6.74 9.87
CA PRO A 80 0.95 -6.80 9.24
C PRO A 80 0.89 -7.50 7.89
N ARG A 81 1.72 -7.05 6.95
CA ARG A 81 1.90 -7.69 5.65
C ARG A 81 2.26 -9.17 5.76
N ALA A 82 3.05 -9.56 6.78
CA ALA A 82 3.40 -10.95 7.05
C ALA A 82 2.19 -11.86 7.36
N PHE A 83 1.05 -11.27 7.75
CA PHE A 83 -0.19 -12.00 8.00
C PHE A 83 -1.08 -12.06 6.75
N LEU A 84 -1.18 -10.95 6.02
CA LEU A 84 -1.98 -10.83 4.80
C LEU A 84 -1.47 -9.66 3.95
N ASP A 85 -1.20 -9.90 2.66
CA ASP A 85 -0.75 -8.87 1.71
C ASP A 85 -1.90 -8.43 0.82
N VAL A 86 -2.48 -7.26 1.13
CA VAL A 86 -3.58 -6.68 0.32
C VAL A 86 -3.11 -6.07 -1.01
N ASN A 87 -1.80 -6.03 -1.27
CA ASN A 87 -1.25 -5.67 -2.57
C ASN A 87 -0.90 -6.93 -3.42
N ARG A 88 -1.72 -8.00 -3.24
CA ARG A 88 -1.74 -9.22 -4.04
C ARG A 88 -3.16 -9.55 -4.46
N SER A 89 -3.32 -10.34 -5.53
CA SER A 89 -4.63 -10.90 -5.86
C SER A 89 -5.09 -11.86 -4.76
N MET A 90 -6.38 -11.85 -4.48
CA MET A 90 -7.01 -12.75 -3.51
C MET A 90 -6.79 -14.23 -3.85
N SER A 91 -6.61 -14.55 -5.13
CA SER A 91 -6.37 -15.89 -5.67
C SER A 91 -4.89 -16.30 -5.72
N GLU A 92 -3.95 -15.38 -5.44
CA GLU A 92 -2.50 -15.68 -5.32
C GLU A 92 -2.21 -16.39 -3.99
N LEU A 93 -2.71 -17.62 -3.82
CA LEU A 93 -2.54 -18.48 -2.65
C LEU A 93 -1.56 -19.62 -2.94
N ASP A 94 -0.69 -19.93 -2.00
CA ASP A 94 0.12 -21.16 -2.00
C ASP A 94 -0.68 -22.27 -1.31
N ALA A 95 -1.38 -23.11 -2.09
CA ALA A 95 -2.20 -24.20 -1.55
C ALA A 95 -1.39 -25.20 -0.71
N GLY A 96 -0.08 -25.30 -0.96
CA GLY A 96 0.82 -26.19 -0.21
C GLY A 96 1.03 -25.79 1.24
N MET A 97 0.71 -24.53 1.60
CA MET A 97 0.80 -24.02 2.98
C MET A 97 -0.31 -24.54 3.90
N PHE A 98 -1.36 -25.16 3.36
CA PHE A 98 -2.56 -25.51 4.14
C PHE A 98 -2.68 -27.02 4.36
N ASP A 99 -3.36 -27.39 5.43
CA ASP A 99 -3.57 -28.77 5.88
C ASP A 99 -4.61 -29.54 5.03
N ALA A 100 -5.50 -28.81 4.36
CA ALA A 100 -6.54 -29.34 3.50
C ALA A 100 -6.71 -28.48 2.23
N PRO A 101 -7.38 -28.98 1.18
CA PRO A 101 -7.74 -28.19 0.00
C PRO A 101 -8.53 -26.93 0.37
N LEU A 102 -8.20 -25.83 -0.29
CA LEU A 102 -8.90 -24.56 -0.12
C LEU A 102 -10.24 -24.59 -0.86
N GLY A 103 -11.32 -24.18 -0.21
CA GLY A 103 -12.63 -23.95 -0.82
C GLY A 103 -12.74 -22.65 -1.62
N LEU A 104 -11.60 -22.10 -2.08
CA LEU A 104 -11.44 -20.82 -2.74
C LEU A 104 -10.82 -21.00 -4.13
N PRO A 105 -11.08 -20.08 -5.08
CA PRO A 105 -10.31 -20.01 -6.31
C PRO A 105 -8.82 -19.75 -5.99
N VAL A 106 -7.97 -20.57 -6.55
CA VAL A 106 -6.50 -20.45 -6.48
C VAL A 106 -5.97 -20.36 -7.89
N ASP A 107 -5.23 -19.31 -8.18
CA ASP A 107 -4.57 -19.16 -9.48
C ASP A 107 -3.45 -20.19 -9.65
N ALA A 108 -3.06 -20.46 -10.89
CA ALA A 108 -1.82 -21.18 -11.17
C ALA A 108 -0.65 -20.46 -10.46
N PRO A 109 0.31 -21.19 -9.87
CA PRO A 109 1.38 -20.58 -9.09
C PRO A 109 2.17 -19.56 -9.91
N SER A 110 2.08 -18.29 -9.53
CA SER A 110 2.90 -17.23 -10.08
C SER A 110 4.34 -17.34 -9.53
N PRO A 111 5.35 -16.72 -10.17
CA PRO A 111 6.72 -16.66 -9.61
C PRO A 111 6.73 -16.10 -8.17
N ARG A 112 5.81 -15.20 -7.84
CA ARG A 112 5.69 -14.64 -6.48
C ARG A 112 5.15 -15.67 -5.48
N VAL A 113 4.10 -16.40 -5.84
CA VAL A 113 3.55 -17.48 -5.01
C VAL A 113 4.61 -18.57 -4.81
N THR A 114 5.31 -18.97 -5.87
CA THR A 114 6.41 -19.94 -5.80
C THR A 114 7.52 -19.46 -4.85
N ALA A 115 7.83 -18.15 -4.88
CA ALA A 115 8.79 -17.54 -3.96
C ALA A 115 8.24 -17.35 -2.53
N GLY A 116 6.99 -17.74 -2.22
CA GLY A 116 6.40 -17.61 -0.89
C GLY A 116 5.80 -16.22 -0.59
N LEU A 117 5.55 -15.41 -1.63
CA LEU A 117 5.06 -14.03 -1.54
C LEU A 117 3.63 -13.87 -2.07
N GLY A 118 2.76 -14.85 -1.82
CA GLY A 118 1.33 -14.80 -2.12
C GLY A 118 0.57 -13.83 -1.22
N VAL A 119 -0.78 -13.82 -1.34
CA VAL A 119 -1.66 -13.01 -0.51
C VAL A 119 -1.58 -13.38 0.98
N ILE A 120 -1.33 -14.64 1.29
CA ILE A 120 -0.88 -15.11 2.60
C ILE A 120 0.59 -15.50 2.45
N PRO A 121 1.54 -14.66 2.91
CA PRO A 121 2.95 -14.92 2.69
C PRO A 121 3.45 -16.12 3.50
N ARG A 122 4.32 -16.93 2.90
CA ARG A 122 5.04 -18.02 3.57
C ARG A 122 6.35 -17.55 4.17
N ILE A 123 6.95 -16.52 3.57
CA ILE A 123 8.26 -15.98 3.98
C ILE A 123 8.17 -14.48 4.29
N VAL A 124 9.07 -13.98 5.12
CA VAL A 124 9.39 -12.56 5.20
C VAL A 124 10.44 -12.20 4.14
N ARG A 125 10.73 -10.92 4.01
CA ARG A 125 11.60 -10.34 2.99
C ARG A 125 12.94 -11.08 2.78
N ASP A 126 13.56 -11.55 3.85
CA ASP A 126 14.90 -12.19 3.80
C ASP A 126 14.81 -13.69 3.44
N GLY A 127 13.65 -14.17 2.99
CA GLY A 127 13.44 -15.57 2.66
C GLY A 127 13.19 -16.46 3.87
N ALA A 128 13.16 -15.91 5.09
CA ALA A 128 12.90 -16.68 6.29
C ALA A 128 11.41 -17.08 6.37
N GLU A 129 11.17 -18.38 6.57
CA GLU A 129 9.82 -18.92 6.69
C GLU A 129 9.11 -18.44 7.94
N ILE A 130 7.86 -18.00 7.79
CA ILE A 130 7.04 -17.46 8.87
C ILE A 130 6.53 -18.58 9.78
N TYR A 131 5.95 -19.66 9.20
CA TYR A 131 5.18 -20.64 9.95
C TYR A 131 5.98 -21.88 10.34
N ARG A 132 5.66 -22.46 11.51
CA ARG A 132 6.26 -23.71 12.01
C ARG A 132 5.70 -24.95 11.31
N GLY A 133 4.51 -24.84 10.73
CA GLY A 133 3.81 -25.93 10.07
C GLY A 133 2.73 -25.39 9.15
N LYS A 134 1.89 -26.30 8.64
CA LYS A 134 0.77 -25.93 7.79
C LYS A 134 -0.28 -25.13 8.55
N LEU A 135 -0.94 -24.21 7.85
CA LEU A 135 -2.08 -23.46 8.34
C LEU A 135 -3.36 -24.28 8.16
N ASN A 136 -4.34 -24.03 9.00
CA ASN A 136 -5.68 -24.58 8.75
C ASN A 136 -6.29 -23.89 7.52
N SER A 137 -6.92 -24.68 6.64
CA SER A 137 -7.50 -24.16 5.39
C SER A 137 -8.57 -23.08 5.62
N SER A 138 -9.32 -23.15 6.74
CA SER A 138 -10.29 -22.13 7.12
C SER A 138 -9.68 -20.76 7.45
N GLU A 139 -8.38 -20.70 7.76
CA GLU A 139 -7.69 -19.42 8.02
C GLU A 139 -7.58 -18.56 6.75
N ALA A 140 -7.46 -19.17 5.57
CA ALA A 140 -7.44 -18.42 4.33
C ALA A 140 -8.76 -17.66 4.15
N ASP A 141 -9.88 -18.36 4.30
CA ASP A 141 -11.23 -17.76 4.24
C ASP A 141 -11.40 -16.65 5.28
N ALA A 142 -11.00 -16.91 6.52
CA ALA A 142 -11.14 -15.96 7.60
C ALA A 142 -10.35 -14.66 7.32
N ARG A 143 -9.06 -14.77 6.94
CA ARG A 143 -8.22 -13.62 6.64
C ARG A 143 -8.74 -12.81 5.44
N LEU A 144 -9.16 -13.50 4.38
CA LEU A 144 -9.71 -12.84 3.21
C LEU A 144 -11.05 -12.15 3.51
N ASN A 145 -11.94 -12.78 4.24
CA ASN A 145 -13.25 -12.20 4.54
C ASN A 145 -13.19 -11.07 5.58
N GLN A 146 -12.33 -11.19 6.59
CA GLN A 146 -12.30 -10.26 7.71
C GLN A 146 -11.35 -9.07 7.47
N LEU A 147 -10.33 -9.21 6.61
CA LEU A 147 -9.29 -8.20 6.42
C LEU A 147 -9.20 -7.74 4.96
N TYR A 148 -8.98 -8.66 4.01
CA TYR A 148 -8.77 -8.33 2.61
C TYR A 148 -9.99 -7.62 2.00
N LYS A 149 -11.15 -8.28 2.03
CA LYS A 149 -12.38 -7.74 1.44
C LYS A 149 -12.82 -6.41 2.08
N PRO A 150 -12.81 -6.24 3.41
CA PRO A 150 -13.13 -4.94 4.01
C PRO A 150 -12.17 -3.83 3.61
N TYR A 151 -10.85 -4.10 3.52
CA TYR A 151 -9.87 -3.13 3.07
C TYR A 151 -10.14 -2.67 1.64
N HIS A 152 -10.30 -3.62 0.70
CA HIS A 152 -10.55 -3.31 -0.70
C HIS A 152 -11.91 -2.64 -0.91
N ARG A 153 -12.97 -3.04 -0.20
CA ARG A 153 -14.28 -2.35 -0.24
C ARG A 153 -14.16 -0.89 0.20
N ALA A 154 -13.38 -0.59 1.24
CA ALA A 154 -13.14 0.78 1.67
C ALA A 154 -12.40 1.58 0.60
N LEU A 155 -11.37 0.99 -0.02
CA LEU A 155 -10.60 1.63 -1.09
C LEU A 155 -11.46 1.88 -2.33
N GLU A 156 -12.26 0.92 -2.76
CA GLU A 156 -13.23 1.05 -3.85
C GLU A 156 -14.25 2.16 -3.59
N ALA A 157 -14.81 2.20 -2.37
CA ALA A 157 -15.75 3.25 -1.98
C ALA A 157 -15.11 4.64 -2.03
N LEU A 158 -13.86 4.79 -1.57
CA LEU A 158 -13.11 6.04 -1.64
C LEU A 158 -12.84 6.47 -3.09
N MET A 159 -12.42 5.53 -3.95
CA MET A 159 -12.22 5.78 -5.39
C MET A 159 -13.52 6.26 -6.04
N ALA A 160 -14.63 5.56 -5.80
CA ALA A 160 -15.94 5.91 -6.36
C ALA A 160 -16.44 7.28 -5.88
N GLN A 161 -16.34 7.56 -4.57
CA GLN A 161 -16.71 8.85 -3.97
C GLN A 161 -15.87 10.00 -4.55
N THR A 162 -14.55 9.80 -4.65
CA THR A 162 -13.63 10.80 -5.21
C THR A 162 -13.95 11.07 -6.68
N ARG A 163 -14.14 10.02 -7.49
CA ARG A 163 -14.50 10.15 -8.90
C ARG A 163 -15.84 10.84 -9.08
N LYS A 164 -16.86 10.49 -8.28
CA LYS A 164 -18.17 11.16 -8.31
C LYS A 164 -18.05 12.66 -8.03
N ARG A 165 -17.17 13.04 -7.09
CA ARG A 165 -17.00 14.44 -6.67
C ARG A 165 -16.20 15.28 -7.65
N PHE A 166 -15.13 14.73 -8.24
CA PHE A 166 -14.15 15.48 -9.04
C PHE A 166 -14.15 15.13 -10.54
N GLY A 167 -14.92 14.13 -10.96
CA GLY A 167 -14.91 13.60 -12.32
C GLY A 167 -13.77 12.61 -12.59
N LEU A 168 -12.79 12.54 -11.73
CA LEU A 168 -11.67 11.60 -11.76
C LEU A 168 -11.21 11.25 -10.34
N ALA A 169 -10.39 10.20 -10.21
CA ALA A 169 -9.78 9.82 -8.95
C ALA A 169 -8.31 9.41 -9.15
N VAL A 170 -7.44 9.82 -8.23
CA VAL A 170 -6.02 9.48 -8.22
C VAL A 170 -5.69 8.75 -6.92
N LEU A 171 -5.38 7.47 -7.02
CA LEU A 171 -4.86 6.67 -5.91
C LEU A 171 -3.34 6.77 -5.88
N ILE A 172 -2.81 7.12 -4.73
CA ILE A 172 -1.38 7.00 -4.42
C ILE A 172 -1.20 5.78 -3.51
N ASP A 173 -0.51 4.76 -4.02
CA ASP A 173 -0.17 3.53 -3.30
C ASP A 173 1.18 3.73 -2.62
N CYS A 174 1.17 3.85 -1.28
CA CYS A 174 2.28 4.32 -0.46
C CYS A 174 3.09 3.14 0.08
N HIS A 175 4.35 3.05 -0.32
CA HIS A 175 5.26 1.98 0.05
C HIS A 175 6.64 2.48 0.46
N SER A 176 7.45 1.57 0.96
CA SER A 176 8.88 1.78 1.13
C SER A 176 9.69 0.58 0.66
N MET A 177 10.79 0.87 0.02
CA MET A 177 11.71 -0.14 -0.47
C MET A 177 12.94 -0.25 0.43
N PRO A 178 13.53 -1.44 0.50
CA PRO A 178 14.77 -1.69 1.21
C PRO A 178 15.91 -0.79 0.70
N SER A 179 16.76 -0.35 1.62
CA SER A 179 17.98 0.33 1.26
C SER A 179 18.93 -0.63 0.53
N ALA A 180 19.46 -0.19 -0.58
CA ALA A 180 20.53 -0.88 -1.30
C ALA A 180 21.45 0.18 -1.90
N LEU A 181 22.71 -0.17 -2.16
CA LEU A 181 23.60 0.66 -2.93
C LEU A 181 22.99 0.87 -4.33
N SER A 182 22.92 2.10 -4.77
CA SER A 182 22.40 2.50 -6.09
C SER A 182 20.87 2.54 -6.27
N VAL A 183 20.05 2.40 -5.21
CA VAL A 183 18.64 2.73 -5.35
C VAL A 183 18.38 4.21 -5.09
N PRO A 184 17.45 4.84 -5.87
CA PRO A 184 17.09 6.24 -5.66
C PRO A 184 16.32 6.43 -4.35
N ASP A 185 16.15 7.71 -3.95
CA ASP A 185 15.33 8.04 -2.78
C ASP A 185 13.87 7.66 -2.97
N ILE A 186 13.35 7.87 -4.20
CA ILE A 186 11.96 7.62 -4.57
C ILE A 186 11.91 6.82 -5.87
N VAL A 187 11.04 5.81 -5.91
CA VAL A 187 10.64 5.16 -7.17
C VAL A 187 9.15 5.38 -7.40
N LEU A 188 8.80 5.84 -8.60
CA LEU A 188 7.43 6.03 -9.06
C LEU A 188 7.05 4.87 -9.98
N GLY A 189 6.04 4.10 -9.58
CA GLY A 189 5.53 2.97 -10.34
C GLY A 189 4.17 3.28 -10.97
N ASP A 190 4.12 3.45 -12.28
CA ASP A 190 2.89 3.69 -13.06
C ASP A 190 2.59 2.55 -14.06
N ARG A 191 3.26 1.39 -13.85
CA ARG A 191 3.16 0.22 -14.72
C ARG A 191 3.47 0.56 -16.18
N TYR A 192 4.53 1.35 -16.38
CA TYR A 192 4.97 1.85 -17.70
C TYR A 192 3.85 2.63 -18.42
N GLY A 193 3.13 3.49 -17.69
CA GLY A 193 2.04 4.31 -18.19
C GLY A 193 0.67 3.62 -18.23
N ALA A 194 0.58 2.34 -17.84
CA ALA A 194 -0.69 1.60 -17.89
C ALA A 194 -1.66 1.98 -16.76
N SER A 195 -1.17 2.45 -15.59
CA SER A 195 -2.01 2.73 -14.43
C SER A 195 -2.19 4.21 -14.11
N ALA A 196 -1.41 5.10 -14.71
CA ALA A 196 -1.49 6.54 -14.49
C ALA A 196 -1.21 7.32 -15.78
N ALA A 197 -1.81 8.50 -15.91
CA ALA A 197 -1.49 9.41 -17.01
C ALA A 197 -0.03 9.88 -16.91
N PRO A 198 0.70 9.99 -18.04
CA PRO A 198 2.11 10.42 -18.05
C PRO A 198 2.35 11.76 -17.34
N GLN A 199 1.38 12.68 -17.43
CA GLN A 199 1.42 13.99 -16.79
C GLN A 199 1.41 13.88 -15.26
N LEU A 200 0.68 12.89 -14.69
CA LEU A 200 0.67 12.63 -13.26
C LEU A 200 2.04 12.18 -12.77
N THR A 201 2.64 11.20 -13.46
CA THR A 201 3.98 10.69 -13.13
C THR A 201 5.06 11.76 -13.29
N ALA A 202 5.00 12.56 -14.37
CA ALA A 202 5.91 13.67 -14.58
C ALA A 202 5.77 14.75 -13.49
N ARG A 203 4.54 15.07 -13.07
CA ARG A 203 4.28 16.01 -11.96
C ARG A 203 4.82 15.49 -10.64
N ALA A 204 4.63 14.20 -10.37
CA ALA A 204 5.18 13.56 -9.17
C ALA A 204 6.71 13.67 -9.16
N GLU A 205 7.38 13.25 -10.24
CA GLU A 205 8.84 13.34 -10.37
C GLU A 205 9.34 14.76 -10.14
N ALA A 206 8.77 15.75 -10.83
CA ALA A 206 9.17 17.15 -10.67
C ALA A 206 8.96 17.66 -9.23
N SER A 207 7.89 17.22 -8.56
CA SER A 207 7.58 17.62 -7.18
C SER A 207 8.59 17.03 -6.19
N PHE A 208 8.93 15.74 -6.32
CA PHE A 208 9.94 15.10 -5.48
C PHE A 208 11.36 15.64 -5.73
N THR A 209 11.73 15.83 -6.99
CA THR A 209 13.04 16.40 -7.37
C THR A 209 13.22 17.81 -6.82
N ARG A 210 12.17 18.64 -6.83
CA ARG A 210 12.21 20.00 -6.24
C ARG A 210 12.53 19.98 -4.74
N GLU A 211 12.06 18.96 -4.02
CA GLU A 211 12.36 18.76 -2.60
C GLU A 211 13.72 18.06 -2.39
N GLY A 212 14.52 17.87 -3.44
CA GLY A 212 15.88 17.33 -3.39
C GLY A 212 15.93 15.81 -3.26
N PHE A 213 14.87 15.07 -3.63
CA PHE A 213 14.91 13.62 -3.74
C PHE A 213 15.41 13.19 -5.12
N SER A 214 16.25 12.17 -5.16
CA SER A 214 16.55 11.43 -6.38
C SER A 214 15.36 10.54 -6.75
N VAL A 215 14.92 10.57 -8.01
CA VAL A 215 13.71 9.87 -8.46
C VAL A 215 14.02 8.97 -9.65
N ALA A 216 13.46 7.75 -9.63
CA ALA A 216 13.40 6.87 -10.81
C ALA A 216 11.96 6.45 -11.09
N ARG A 217 11.71 5.97 -12.32
CA ARG A 217 10.42 5.46 -12.74
C ARG A 217 10.49 3.96 -13.02
N ASN A 218 9.53 3.21 -12.50
CA ASN A 218 9.28 1.80 -12.82
C ASN A 218 10.44 0.82 -12.52
N THR A 219 11.56 1.28 -12.03
CA THR A 219 12.72 0.43 -11.74
C THR A 219 13.27 0.78 -10.35
N PRO A 220 13.40 -0.19 -9.44
CA PRO A 220 13.08 -1.63 -9.60
C PRO A 220 11.59 -1.98 -9.39
N TYR A 221 10.72 -1.03 -9.05
CA TYR A 221 9.30 -1.25 -8.72
C TYR A 221 8.38 -0.50 -9.69
N ALA A 222 7.74 -1.24 -10.60
CA ALA A 222 6.86 -0.63 -11.62
C ALA A 222 5.41 -0.46 -11.16
N GLY A 223 5.04 -0.96 -10.00
CA GLY A 223 3.68 -0.99 -9.47
C GLY A 223 3.19 -2.41 -9.17
N GLY A 224 2.36 -2.55 -8.14
CA GLY A 224 1.83 -3.81 -7.63
C GLY A 224 0.42 -4.14 -8.13
N HIS A 225 -0.25 -5.02 -7.38
CA HIS A 225 -1.65 -5.41 -7.63
C HIS A 225 -2.60 -4.21 -7.51
N THR A 226 -2.42 -3.38 -6.49
CA THR A 226 -3.24 -2.18 -6.26
C THR A 226 -3.23 -1.25 -7.47
N THR A 227 -2.06 -0.96 -8.04
CA THR A 227 -1.97 -0.11 -9.24
C THR A 227 -2.58 -0.78 -10.47
N ALA A 228 -2.47 -2.13 -10.59
CA ALA A 228 -3.12 -2.87 -11.68
C ALA A 228 -4.65 -2.86 -11.57
N LEU A 229 -5.17 -3.02 -10.36
CA LEU A 229 -6.61 -3.15 -10.09
C LEU A 229 -7.33 -1.82 -10.24
N TYR A 230 -6.75 -0.75 -9.68
CA TYR A 230 -7.40 0.56 -9.58
C TYR A 230 -7.01 1.56 -10.67
N GLY A 231 -5.87 1.37 -11.34
CA GLY A 231 -5.44 2.20 -12.45
C GLY A 231 -6.20 1.86 -13.73
N ARG A 232 -7.21 2.67 -14.07
CA ARG A 232 -8.05 2.57 -15.26
C ARG A 232 -8.13 3.94 -15.91
N VAL A 233 -7.03 4.35 -16.55
CA VAL A 233 -6.81 5.71 -17.07
C VAL A 233 -7.96 6.16 -17.97
N ALA A 234 -8.43 5.31 -18.91
CA ALA A 234 -9.54 5.58 -19.79
C ALA A 234 -10.86 5.91 -19.06
N SER A 235 -11.01 5.47 -17.81
CA SER A 235 -12.17 5.74 -16.96
C SER A 235 -11.95 6.89 -15.98
N GLY A 236 -10.86 7.67 -16.11
CA GLY A 236 -10.51 8.74 -15.19
C GLY A 236 -10.07 8.25 -13.79
N CYS A 237 -9.64 6.99 -13.68
CA CYS A 237 -9.08 6.43 -12.47
C CYS A 237 -7.57 6.19 -12.67
N HIS A 238 -6.76 6.90 -11.91
CA HIS A 238 -5.30 6.78 -11.96
C HIS A 238 -4.80 6.12 -10.68
N ALA A 239 -3.75 5.30 -10.79
CA ALA A 239 -3.05 4.74 -9.64
C ALA A 239 -1.54 4.83 -9.85
N LEU A 240 -0.85 5.46 -8.92
CA LEU A 240 0.60 5.66 -8.93
C LEU A 240 1.17 5.11 -7.62
N GLN A 241 2.11 4.19 -7.72
CA GLN A 241 2.88 3.69 -6.57
C GLN A 241 4.04 4.64 -6.27
N ILE A 242 4.27 4.91 -4.99
CA ILE A 242 5.42 5.65 -4.49
C ILE A 242 6.19 4.75 -3.52
N GLU A 243 7.41 4.41 -3.87
CA GLU A 243 8.36 3.68 -3.03
C GLU A 243 9.38 4.63 -2.43
N ILE A 244 9.49 4.67 -1.11
CA ILE A 244 10.46 5.49 -0.39
C ILE A 244 11.62 4.61 0.06
N ASN A 245 12.86 5.01 -0.22
CA ASN A 245 14.04 4.33 0.28
C ASN A 245 14.08 4.39 1.81
N ARG A 246 14.08 3.22 2.46
CA ARG A 246 14.08 3.10 3.91
C ARG A 246 15.28 3.75 4.59
N ALA A 247 16.45 3.81 3.91
CA ALA A 247 17.63 4.49 4.43
C ALA A 247 17.38 5.95 4.84
N LEU A 248 16.40 6.62 4.21
CA LEU A 248 16.09 8.01 4.49
C LEU A 248 15.52 8.23 5.89
N TYR A 249 14.78 7.25 6.44
CA TYR A 249 13.96 7.48 7.62
C TYR A 249 13.96 6.33 8.65
N LEU A 250 14.46 5.14 8.28
CA LEU A 250 14.35 3.89 9.05
C LEU A 250 15.74 3.30 9.37
N ASP A 251 15.96 2.90 10.60
CA ASP A 251 16.97 1.90 10.97
C ASP A 251 16.36 0.51 10.68
N GLU A 252 16.77 -0.11 9.56
CA GLU A 252 16.18 -1.36 9.10
C GLU A 252 16.51 -2.57 9.99
N ASP A 253 17.61 -2.54 10.72
CA ASP A 253 17.99 -3.63 11.60
C ASP A 253 17.11 -3.65 12.86
N LYS A 254 16.80 -2.47 13.39
CA LYS A 254 15.99 -2.29 14.60
C LYS A 254 14.52 -2.04 14.32
N ILE A 255 14.18 -1.71 13.08
CA ILE A 255 12.86 -1.24 12.65
C ILE A 255 12.37 -0.07 13.51
N THR A 256 13.25 0.92 13.66
CA THR A 256 13.00 2.15 14.42
C THR A 256 13.23 3.39 13.57
N LYS A 257 12.52 4.47 13.89
CA LYS A 257 12.69 5.75 13.21
C LYS A 257 14.10 6.31 13.44
N ARG A 258 14.72 6.80 12.38
CA ARG A 258 15.96 7.59 12.45
C ARG A 258 15.64 9.04 12.88
N PRO A 259 16.61 9.82 13.35
CA PRO A 259 16.44 11.26 13.60
C PRO A 259 15.99 12.04 12.36
N SER A 260 16.30 11.52 11.16
CA SER A 260 15.88 12.09 9.86
C SER A 260 14.39 11.88 9.53
N PHE A 261 13.64 11.11 10.32
CA PHE A 261 12.23 10.78 10.04
C PHE A 261 11.38 12.05 9.85
N GLU A 262 11.40 12.98 10.81
CA GLU A 262 10.61 14.22 10.73
C GLU A 262 11.05 15.15 9.58
N PRO A 263 12.34 15.42 9.37
CA PRO A 263 12.80 16.12 8.17
C PRO A 263 12.32 15.50 6.86
N VAL A 264 12.39 14.17 6.73
CA VAL A 264 11.90 13.46 5.53
C VAL A 264 10.39 13.59 5.40
N ARG A 265 9.61 13.43 6.47
CA ARG A 265 8.16 13.58 6.48
C ARG A 265 7.72 14.98 6.02
N ILE A 266 8.41 16.03 6.47
CA ILE A 266 8.13 17.41 6.08
C ILE A 266 8.41 17.61 4.58
N ARG A 267 9.59 17.17 4.08
CA ARG A 267 9.95 17.25 2.66
C ARG A 267 8.97 16.46 1.79
N LEU A 268 8.60 15.25 2.23
CA LEU A 268 7.61 14.41 1.55
C LEU A 268 6.26 15.13 1.44
N THR A 269 5.78 15.72 2.54
CA THR A 269 4.51 16.46 2.55
C THR A 269 4.53 17.64 1.57
N ARG A 270 5.66 18.38 1.44
CA ARG A 270 5.80 19.46 0.44
C ARG A 270 5.78 18.94 -0.99
N ALA A 271 6.47 17.82 -1.26
CA ALA A 271 6.43 17.17 -2.57
C ALA A 271 4.99 16.76 -2.93
N LEU A 272 4.26 16.15 -1.98
CA LEU A 272 2.87 15.75 -2.16
C LEU A 272 1.92 16.94 -2.34
N GLN A 273 2.17 18.07 -1.67
CA GLN A 273 1.46 19.33 -1.93
C GLN A 273 1.67 19.78 -3.38
N GLY A 274 2.90 19.72 -3.89
CA GLY A 274 3.21 20.02 -5.29
C GLY A 274 2.51 19.07 -6.26
N LEU A 275 2.44 17.78 -5.93
CA LEU A 275 1.75 16.78 -6.72
C LEU A 275 0.22 17.00 -6.75
N THR A 276 -0.40 17.21 -5.59
CA THR A 276 -1.86 17.37 -5.47
C THR A 276 -2.38 18.67 -6.09
N ALA A 277 -1.50 19.63 -6.37
CA ALA A 277 -1.79 20.87 -7.08
C ALA A 277 -1.79 20.70 -8.63
N ILE A 278 -1.72 19.49 -9.17
CA ILE A 278 -1.81 19.26 -10.62
C ILE A 278 -3.18 19.73 -11.15
N PRO A 279 -3.22 20.50 -12.26
CA PRO A 279 -4.48 20.87 -12.91
C PRO A 279 -5.23 19.63 -13.41
N LEU A 280 -6.53 19.52 -13.11
CA LEU A 280 -7.34 18.35 -13.48
C LEU A 280 -7.44 18.15 -14.99
N SER A 281 -7.36 19.24 -15.76
CA SER A 281 -7.33 19.21 -17.24
C SER A 281 -6.13 18.42 -17.79
N GLN A 282 -5.05 18.30 -17.03
CA GLN A 282 -3.87 17.52 -17.44
C GLN A 282 -4.03 16.01 -17.20
N LEU A 283 -5.04 15.58 -16.43
CA LEU A 283 -5.28 14.18 -16.12
C LEU A 283 -6.30 13.51 -17.03
N GLY A 284 -6.71 14.19 -18.13
CA GLY A 284 -7.72 13.66 -19.04
C GLY A 284 -9.07 13.54 -18.32
N ARG A 285 -9.81 14.65 -18.20
CA ARG A 285 -11.20 14.56 -17.75
C ARG A 285 -11.92 13.69 -18.79
N PRO A 286 -12.57 12.56 -18.41
CA PRO A 286 -13.47 11.89 -19.34
C PRO A 286 -14.46 12.95 -19.81
N ASP A 287 -14.75 13.00 -21.12
CA ASP A 287 -15.74 13.89 -21.69
C ASP A 287 -16.99 13.89 -20.81
N ALA A 288 -17.55 15.08 -20.57
CA ALA A 288 -18.60 15.32 -19.61
C ALA A 288 -19.64 14.20 -19.64
N LEU A 289 -19.89 13.59 -18.45
CA LEU A 289 -21.12 12.81 -18.29
C LEU A 289 -22.25 13.71 -18.76
N PRO A 290 -23.17 13.24 -19.64
CA PRO A 290 -24.31 14.05 -20.04
C PRO A 290 -25.00 14.51 -18.76
N GLU A 291 -25.25 15.82 -18.66
CA GLU A 291 -26.06 16.39 -17.58
C GLU A 291 -27.34 15.56 -17.54
N ALA A 292 -27.62 14.98 -16.38
CA ALA A 292 -28.89 14.34 -16.16
C ALA A 292 -29.94 15.42 -16.39
N ALA A 293 -30.71 15.30 -17.49
CA ALA A 293 -31.87 16.10 -17.73
C ALA A 293 -32.80 15.96 -16.53
N GLU A 294 -33.12 17.08 -15.89
CA GLU A 294 -34.13 17.18 -14.84
C GLU A 294 -35.50 16.67 -15.31
#